data_98b7f34730cb2c38fd2705de5c6d1444
#
_entry.id   98b7f34730cb2c38fd2705de5c6d1444
#
_cell.length_a   1.000
_cell.length_b   1.000
_cell.length_c   1.000
_cell.angle_alpha   90.00
_cell.angle_beta   90.00
_cell.angle_gamma   90.00
#
_symmetry.space_group_name_H-M   'P 1'
#
loop_
_entity.id
_entity.type
_entity.pdbx_description
1 polymer ?
#
loop_
_entity_poly.entity_id
_entity_poly.type
_entity_poly.pdbx_seq_one_letter_code
_entity_poly.pdbx_strand_id
1 'polypeptide(L)'
;VPGFIDVHTHGAYGFDTNDGEPEGLRDWMRRIPEEGVTSILPTTVTQMPEVLTKAVANVAKVVEEGYEGAEILGIHFEGPYLDMEYKGAQPPEAIAKPTVEQFKMYQEAAHGMIKYITMAPEHDPEFALTKYCSQNGVVVSMGHSSATYEQALMGIANGAMSMTHVYNGMTPYHHRKPGLVG
;
A
#
# COMPACT_ATOMS: atom_id res chain seq x y z
N VAL A 1 6.94 -21.27 17.40
CA VAL A 1 7.68 -20.56 16.35
C VAL A 1 7.07 -19.17 16.19
N PRO A 2 7.82 -18.17 15.77
CA PRO A 2 7.23 -16.87 15.41
C PRO A 2 6.21 -17.04 14.28
N GLY A 3 5.11 -16.29 14.32
CA GLY A 3 4.14 -16.26 13.24
C GLY A 3 4.64 -15.45 12.05
N PHE A 4 3.93 -15.55 10.92
CA PHE A 4 4.20 -14.73 9.75
C PHE A 4 3.80 -13.28 9.98
N ILE A 5 4.55 -12.37 9.35
CA ILE A 5 4.19 -10.96 9.21
C ILE A 5 3.69 -10.78 7.77
N ASP A 6 2.40 -10.49 7.62
CA ASP A 6 1.79 -10.26 6.31
C ASP A 6 1.76 -8.75 6.02
N VAL A 7 2.46 -8.33 4.99
CA VAL A 7 2.56 -6.91 4.63
C VAL A 7 1.68 -6.52 3.44
N HIS A 8 0.93 -7.48 2.85
CA HIS A 8 0.11 -7.21 1.67
C HIS A 8 -1.09 -8.17 1.57
N THR A 9 -2.16 -7.85 2.24
CA THR A 9 -3.45 -8.56 2.12
C THR A 9 -4.60 -7.58 2.24
N HIS A 10 -5.53 -7.62 1.25
CA HIS A 10 -6.63 -6.66 1.15
C HIS A 10 -7.78 -6.98 2.11
N GLY A 11 -7.94 -8.24 2.48
CA GLY A 11 -9.00 -8.68 3.37
C GLY A 11 -9.14 -10.21 3.36
N ALA A 12 -10.00 -10.70 4.23
CA ALA A 12 -10.36 -12.10 4.32
C ALA A 12 -11.73 -12.29 4.97
N TYR A 13 -12.27 -13.51 4.90
CA TYR A 13 -13.52 -13.91 5.56
C TYR A 13 -14.73 -13.04 5.19
N GLY A 14 -14.75 -12.53 3.95
CA GLY A 14 -15.84 -11.68 3.45
C GLY A 14 -15.72 -10.20 3.80
N PHE A 15 -14.59 -9.79 4.36
CA PHE A 15 -14.24 -8.39 4.64
C PHE A 15 -13.10 -7.93 3.74
N ASP A 16 -13.18 -6.69 3.25
CA ASP A 16 -12.13 -5.96 2.55
C ASP A 16 -11.76 -4.71 3.35
N THR A 17 -10.49 -4.35 3.37
CA THR A 17 -10.00 -3.16 4.09
C THR A 17 -10.76 -1.89 3.66
N ASN A 18 -11.14 -1.80 2.37
CA ASN A 18 -11.87 -0.66 1.83
C ASN A 18 -13.35 -0.60 2.29
N ASP A 19 -13.91 -1.66 2.87
CA ASP A 19 -15.26 -1.62 3.44
C ASP A 19 -15.36 -0.59 4.57
N GLY A 20 -14.27 -0.41 5.31
CA GLY A 20 -14.20 0.54 6.41
C GLY A 20 -15.21 0.20 7.51
N GLU A 21 -15.34 -1.09 7.82
CA GLU A 21 -16.27 -1.61 8.83
C GLU A 21 -15.48 -2.18 10.02
N PRO A 22 -15.65 -1.62 11.24
CA PRO A 22 -14.85 -2.02 12.40
C PRO A 22 -14.96 -3.50 12.75
N GLU A 23 -16.18 -4.05 12.72
CA GLU A 23 -16.39 -5.45 13.13
C GLU A 23 -15.82 -6.45 12.14
N GLY A 24 -15.83 -6.14 10.84
CA GLY A 24 -15.18 -6.96 9.81
C GLY A 24 -13.67 -7.04 10.04
N LEU A 25 -13.03 -5.91 10.33
CA LEU A 25 -11.60 -5.86 10.65
C LEU A 25 -11.28 -6.64 11.94
N ARG A 26 -12.09 -6.48 13.00
CA ARG A 26 -11.91 -7.23 14.26
C ARG A 26 -12.06 -8.73 14.07
N ASP A 27 -13.05 -9.17 13.29
CA ASP A 27 -13.23 -10.60 13.00
C ASP A 27 -12.06 -11.17 12.19
N TRP A 28 -11.56 -10.42 11.22
CA TRP A 28 -10.37 -10.80 10.46
C TRP A 28 -9.15 -10.95 11.38
N MET A 29 -8.87 -9.98 12.24
CA MET A 29 -7.71 -10.05 13.16
C MET A 29 -7.80 -11.22 14.12
N ARG A 30 -9.00 -11.56 14.61
CA ARG A 30 -9.22 -12.70 15.51
C ARG A 30 -8.96 -14.04 14.83
N ARG A 31 -9.26 -14.16 13.54
CA ARG A 31 -9.23 -15.43 12.82
C ARG A 31 -7.92 -15.71 12.10
N ILE A 32 -7.25 -14.68 11.59
CA ILE A 32 -6.05 -14.86 10.75
C ILE A 32 -4.87 -15.57 11.45
N PRO A 33 -4.73 -15.57 12.80
CA PRO A 33 -3.74 -16.40 13.47
C PRO A 33 -3.88 -17.90 13.22
N GLU A 34 -5.07 -18.39 12.86
CA GLU A 34 -5.30 -19.79 12.47
C GLU A 34 -4.57 -20.15 11.17
N GLU A 35 -4.30 -19.15 10.32
CA GLU A 35 -3.50 -19.26 9.09
C GLU A 35 -1.98 -19.11 9.34
N GLY A 36 -1.58 -18.87 10.60
CA GLY A 36 -0.18 -18.67 10.99
C GLY A 36 0.31 -17.22 10.93
N VAL A 37 -0.55 -16.26 10.60
CA VAL A 37 -0.22 -14.81 10.56
C VAL A 37 -0.48 -14.20 11.93
N THR A 38 0.56 -13.63 12.54
CA THR A 38 0.47 -12.99 13.86
C THR A 38 0.62 -11.48 13.83
N SER A 39 1.05 -10.92 12.71
CA SER A 39 1.16 -9.47 12.51
C SER A 39 0.84 -9.13 11.05
N ILE A 40 0.21 -7.98 10.80
CA ILE A 40 -0.29 -7.64 9.48
C ILE A 40 -0.28 -6.14 9.22
N LEU A 41 -0.20 -5.77 7.94
CA LEU A 41 -0.57 -4.46 7.41
C LEU A 41 -1.85 -4.61 6.57
N PRO A 42 -3.07 -4.36 7.10
CA PRO A 42 -4.26 -4.31 6.27
C PRO A 42 -4.03 -3.39 5.08
N THR A 43 -4.30 -3.90 3.87
CA THR A 43 -3.91 -3.23 2.63
C THR A 43 -5.14 -2.67 1.91
N THR A 44 -5.11 -1.37 1.58
CA THR A 44 -6.15 -0.75 0.76
C THR A 44 -6.02 -1.14 -0.71
N VAL A 45 -7.11 -1.01 -1.47
CA VAL A 45 -7.12 -1.04 -2.93
C VAL A 45 -7.45 0.36 -3.42
N THR A 46 -6.89 0.78 -4.56
CA THR A 46 -7.25 2.05 -5.21
C THR A 46 -8.77 2.26 -5.22
N GLN A 47 -9.21 3.41 -4.73
CA GLN A 47 -10.61 3.80 -4.70
C GLN A 47 -10.73 5.32 -4.62
N MET A 48 -11.95 5.83 -4.71
CA MET A 48 -12.23 7.26 -4.56
C MET A 48 -11.75 7.77 -3.18
N PRO A 49 -11.34 9.04 -3.08
CA PRO A 49 -10.73 9.58 -1.85
C PRO A 49 -11.55 9.38 -0.58
N GLU A 50 -12.87 9.48 -0.68
CA GLU A 50 -13.78 9.32 0.47
C GLU A 50 -13.73 7.88 1.01
N VAL A 51 -13.67 6.89 0.11
CA VAL A 51 -13.59 5.47 0.48
C VAL A 51 -12.24 5.18 1.13
N LEU A 52 -11.14 5.64 0.55
CA LEU A 52 -9.80 5.46 1.11
C LEU A 52 -9.66 6.15 2.48
N THR A 53 -10.18 7.37 2.62
CA THR A 53 -10.19 8.08 3.91
C THR A 53 -10.96 7.31 4.97
N LYS A 54 -12.16 6.79 4.64
CA LYS A 54 -12.94 5.94 5.54
C LYS A 54 -12.18 4.67 5.93
N ALA A 55 -11.57 4.01 4.95
CA ALA A 55 -10.83 2.76 5.15
C ALA A 55 -9.67 2.93 6.14
N VAL A 56 -8.80 3.92 5.91
CA VAL A 56 -7.65 4.14 6.77
C VAL A 56 -8.03 4.64 8.17
N ALA A 57 -9.08 5.48 8.26
CA ALA A 57 -9.62 5.93 9.54
C ALA A 57 -10.24 4.77 10.35
N ASN A 58 -10.86 3.81 9.67
CA ASN A 58 -11.40 2.61 10.31
C ASN A 58 -10.31 1.76 10.98
N VAL A 59 -9.17 1.56 10.28
CA VAL A 59 -8.04 0.81 10.85
C VAL A 59 -7.49 1.53 12.09
N ALA A 60 -7.29 2.85 12.00
CA ALA A 60 -6.82 3.64 13.13
C ALA A 60 -7.78 3.55 14.33
N LYS A 61 -9.07 3.70 14.09
CA LYS A 61 -10.12 3.58 15.11
C LYS A 61 -10.10 2.23 15.82
N VAL A 62 -10.03 1.12 15.05
CA VAL A 62 -10.02 -0.24 15.63
C VAL A 62 -8.79 -0.45 16.50
N VAL A 63 -7.63 0.06 16.09
CA VAL A 63 -6.40 -0.03 16.88
C VAL A 63 -6.52 0.78 18.18
N GLU A 64 -7.07 1.99 18.13
CA GLU A 64 -7.26 2.84 19.32
C GLU A 64 -8.28 2.27 20.31
N GLU A 65 -9.37 1.70 19.81
CA GLU A 65 -10.42 1.09 20.65
C GLU A 65 -10.01 -0.27 21.24
N GLY A 66 -9.00 -0.89 20.66
CA GLY A 66 -8.53 -2.23 21.02
C GLY A 66 -9.27 -3.35 20.29
N TYR A 67 -8.58 -4.45 20.08
CA TYR A 67 -9.04 -5.65 19.40
C TYR A 67 -8.23 -6.86 19.86
N GLU A 68 -8.64 -8.07 19.45
CA GLU A 68 -7.96 -9.34 19.74
C GLU A 68 -7.40 -9.95 18.46
N GLY A 69 -6.34 -10.77 18.57
CA GLY A 69 -5.80 -11.57 17.47
C GLY A 69 -4.47 -11.07 16.94
N ALA A 70 -4.32 -11.06 15.61
CA ALA A 70 -3.08 -10.63 14.97
C ALA A 70 -2.83 -9.14 15.16
N GLU A 71 -1.58 -8.76 15.39
CA GLU A 71 -1.18 -7.37 15.61
C GLU A 71 -1.23 -6.57 14.29
N ILE A 72 -1.94 -5.45 14.29
CA ILE A 72 -1.91 -4.47 13.18
C ILE A 72 -0.71 -3.57 13.39
N LEU A 73 0.34 -3.74 12.56
CA LEU A 73 1.59 -2.97 12.63
C LEU A 73 1.47 -1.58 11.97
N GLY A 74 0.43 -1.38 11.17
CA GLY A 74 0.16 -0.18 10.40
C GLY A 74 -0.73 -0.51 9.22
N ILE A 75 -0.78 0.38 8.23
CA ILE A 75 -1.56 0.24 7.01
C ILE A 75 -0.60 0.17 5.82
N HIS A 76 -0.86 -0.74 4.89
CA HIS A 76 -0.28 -0.71 3.56
C HIS A 76 -1.25 0.01 2.61
N PHE A 77 -0.83 1.15 2.11
CA PHE A 77 -1.62 1.99 1.20
C PHE A 77 -1.24 1.64 -0.25
N GLU A 78 -1.96 0.70 -0.87
CA GLU A 78 -1.72 0.34 -2.27
C GLU A 78 -2.57 1.21 -3.21
N GLY A 79 -1.89 2.00 -4.02
CA GLY A 79 -2.55 3.03 -4.83
C GLY A 79 -2.99 4.25 -3.99
N PRO A 80 -3.70 5.19 -4.57
CA PRO A 80 -4.19 5.26 -5.96
C PRO A 80 -3.15 5.73 -7.00
N TYR A 81 -1.90 5.87 -6.64
CA TYR A 81 -0.82 6.44 -7.43
C TYR A 81 -0.13 5.40 -8.31
N LEU A 82 -0.91 4.76 -9.19
CA LEU A 82 -0.51 3.62 -10.02
C LEU A 82 -0.46 3.98 -11.49
N ASP A 83 0.24 3.16 -12.28
CA ASP A 83 0.23 3.27 -13.72
C ASP A 83 -1.04 2.67 -14.33
N MET A 84 -1.62 3.37 -15.30
CA MET A 84 -2.88 2.97 -15.94
C MET A 84 -2.76 1.65 -16.72
N GLU A 85 -1.62 1.39 -17.35
CA GLU A 85 -1.38 0.16 -18.13
C GLU A 85 -1.20 -1.04 -17.18
N TYR A 86 -0.55 -0.81 -16.04
CA TYR A 86 -0.21 -1.86 -15.07
C TYR A 86 -1.10 -1.85 -13.82
N LYS A 87 -2.25 -1.19 -13.88
CA LYS A 87 -3.20 -1.10 -12.76
C LYS A 87 -3.79 -2.45 -12.31
N GLY A 88 -3.74 -3.47 -13.16
CA GLY A 88 -4.37 -4.77 -12.88
C GLY A 88 -5.88 -4.63 -12.67
N ALA A 89 -6.38 -5.15 -11.55
CA ALA A 89 -7.79 -5.09 -11.16
C ALA A 89 -8.22 -3.74 -10.56
N GLN A 90 -7.29 -2.80 -10.35
CA GLN A 90 -7.58 -1.51 -9.72
C GLN A 90 -8.52 -0.66 -10.61
N PRO A 91 -9.52 0.06 -10.05
CA PRO A 91 -10.49 0.83 -10.82
C PRO A 91 -9.82 2.03 -11.50
N PRO A 92 -9.90 2.14 -12.84
CA PRO A 92 -9.17 3.16 -13.60
C PRO A 92 -9.62 4.59 -13.27
N GLU A 93 -10.89 4.77 -12.90
CA GLU A 93 -11.48 6.07 -12.57
C GLU A 93 -10.96 6.65 -11.25
N ALA A 94 -10.38 5.81 -10.39
CA ALA A 94 -9.85 6.21 -9.11
C ALA A 94 -8.32 6.35 -9.08
N ILE A 95 -7.63 6.04 -10.19
CA ILE A 95 -6.19 6.26 -10.30
C ILE A 95 -5.90 7.75 -10.29
N ALA A 96 -4.97 8.17 -9.45
CA ALA A 96 -4.63 9.56 -9.21
C ALA A 96 -3.13 9.84 -9.41
N LYS A 97 -2.80 11.10 -9.62
CA LYS A 97 -1.41 11.54 -9.60
C LYS A 97 -0.93 11.68 -8.15
N PRO A 98 0.28 11.21 -7.82
CA PRO A 98 0.82 11.36 -6.46
C PRO A 98 1.04 12.83 -6.12
N THR A 99 0.58 13.23 -4.94
CA THR A 99 0.90 14.51 -4.33
C THR A 99 1.11 14.34 -2.83
N VAL A 100 2.04 15.11 -2.26
CA VAL A 100 2.31 15.09 -0.82
C VAL A 100 1.10 15.58 -0.03
N GLU A 101 0.39 16.56 -0.55
CA GLU A 101 -0.79 17.15 0.10
C GLU A 101 -1.91 16.12 0.27
N GLN A 102 -2.23 15.38 -0.79
CA GLN A 102 -3.26 14.36 -0.75
C GLN A 102 -2.86 13.19 0.16
N PHE A 103 -1.61 12.75 0.09
CA PHE A 103 -1.13 11.71 0.99
C PHE A 103 -1.19 12.12 2.47
N LYS A 104 -0.86 13.37 2.78
CA LYS A 104 -0.99 13.89 4.15
C LYS A 104 -2.42 13.81 4.68
N MET A 105 -3.43 14.07 3.85
CA MET A 105 -4.83 13.93 4.25
C MET A 105 -5.17 12.49 4.66
N TYR A 106 -4.70 11.49 3.88
CA TYR A 106 -4.88 10.08 4.24
C TYR A 106 -4.10 9.71 5.50
N GLN A 107 -2.86 10.20 5.64
CA GLN A 107 -2.03 9.92 6.81
C GLN A 107 -2.60 10.56 8.08
N GLU A 108 -3.22 11.73 7.98
CA GLU A 108 -3.94 12.36 9.08
C GLU A 108 -5.17 11.54 9.48
N ALA A 109 -5.99 11.12 8.51
CA ALA A 109 -7.15 10.26 8.75
C ALA A 109 -6.76 8.89 9.35
N ALA A 110 -5.59 8.39 8.99
CA ALA A 110 -5.01 7.15 9.52
C ALA A 110 -4.29 7.33 10.88
N HIS A 111 -4.32 8.51 11.48
CA HIS A 111 -3.56 8.86 12.70
C HIS A 111 -2.07 8.47 12.62
N GLY A 112 -1.46 8.61 11.45
CA GLY A 112 -0.05 8.28 11.23
C GLY A 112 0.22 6.78 11.04
N MET A 113 -0.81 5.97 10.85
CA MET A 113 -0.66 4.51 10.74
C MET A 113 -0.32 3.99 9.34
N ILE A 114 -0.32 4.81 8.29
CA ILE A 114 0.21 4.37 7.00
C ILE A 114 1.73 4.20 7.15
N LYS A 115 2.21 2.96 7.06
CA LYS A 115 3.63 2.59 7.21
C LYS A 115 4.26 2.08 5.93
N TYR A 116 3.45 1.75 4.96
CA TYR A 116 3.87 1.19 3.70
C TYR A 116 3.00 1.75 2.57
N ILE A 117 3.59 2.15 1.46
CA ILE A 117 2.86 2.64 0.28
C ILE A 117 3.37 1.94 -0.97
N THR A 118 2.44 1.45 -1.81
CA THR A 118 2.75 0.99 -3.16
C THR A 118 2.35 2.05 -4.17
N MET A 119 3.29 2.44 -5.02
CA MET A 119 3.09 3.45 -6.05
C MET A 119 3.98 3.26 -7.28
N ALA A 120 3.58 3.83 -8.40
CA ALA A 120 4.35 3.88 -9.63
C ALA A 120 5.32 5.07 -9.59
N PRO A 121 6.64 4.83 -9.49
CA PRO A 121 7.61 5.91 -9.25
C PRO A 121 7.72 6.88 -10.44
N GLU A 122 7.44 6.43 -11.66
CA GLU A 122 7.48 7.24 -12.88
C GLU A 122 6.40 8.33 -12.93
N HIS A 123 5.37 8.21 -12.08
CA HIS A 123 4.29 9.20 -11.98
C HIS A 123 4.50 10.21 -10.86
N ASP A 124 5.54 10.03 -10.01
CA ASP A 124 5.84 10.94 -8.91
C ASP A 124 6.77 12.09 -9.36
N PRO A 125 6.23 13.31 -9.59
CA PRO A 125 7.04 14.43 -10.06
C PRO A 125 8.21 14.71 -9.10
N GLU A 126 9.44 14.73 -9.64
CA GLU A 126 10.67 14.96 -8.87
C GLU A 126 10.84 14.00 -7.67
N PHE A 127 10.10 12.89 -7.66
CA PHE A 127 10.04 11.94 -6.53
C PHE A 127 9.65 12.62 -5.20
N ALA A 128 8.75 13.59 -5.29
CA ALA A 128 8.37 14.43 -4.15
C ALA A 128 7.67 13.61 -3.06
N LEU A 129 6.70 12.77 -3.42
CA LEU A 129 6.02 11.89 -2.47
C LEU A 129 6.94 10.80 -1.96
N THR A 130 7.76 10.19 -2.83
CA THR A 130 8.77 9.18 -2.46
C THR A 130 9.69 9.71 -1.36
N LYS A 131 10.26 10.90 -1.55
CA LYS A 131 11.13 11.56 -0.57
C LYS A 131 10.39 11.84 0.73
N TYR A 132 9.18 12.40 0.63
CA TYR A 132 8.37 12.71 1.80
C TYR A 132 8.08 11.46 2.62
N CYS A 133 7.60 10.38 2.00
CA CYS A 133 7.31 9.12 2.67
C CYS A 133 8.55 8.53 3.35
N SER A 134 9.66 8.42 2.63
CA SER A 134 10.92 7.90 3.16
C SER A 134 11.42 8.70 4.37
N GLN A 135 11.33 10.02 4.32
CA GLN A 135 11.75 10.91 5.43
C GLN A 135 10.82 10.87 6.65
N ASN A 136 9.58 10.38 6.47
CA ASN A 136 8.58 10.31 7.52
C ASN A 136 8.28 8.85 7.98
N GLY A 137 9.20 7.91 7.69
CA GLY A 137 9.11 6.55 8.19
C GLY A 137 8.05 5.68 7.49
N VAL A 138 7.68 6.04 6.27
CA VAL A 138 6.79 5.24 5.42
C VAL A 138 7.64 4.54 4.36
N VAL A 139 7.59 3.22 4.31
CA VAL A 139 8.28 2.41 3.30
C VAL A 139 7.63 2.62 1.94
N VAL A 140 8.42 3.06 0.97
CA VAL A 140 7.95 3.20 -0.41
C VAL A 140 8.30 1.94 -1.20
N SER A 141 7.27 1.30 -1.73
CA SER A 141 7.35 0.13 -2.59
C SER A 141 6.94 0.49 -4.01
N MET A 142 7.76 0.12 -4.96
CA MET A 142 7.47 0.33 -6.37
C MET A 142 6.63 -0.85 -6.89
N GLY A 143 5.50 -0.54 -7.53
CA GLY A 143 4.61 -1.55 -8.08
C GLY A 143 3.50 -0.91 -8.91
N HIS A 144 2.77 -1.72 -9.68
CA HIS A 144 1.79 -1.26 -10.65
C HIS A 144 2.36 -0.16 -11.55
N SER A 145 3.50 -0.46 -12.19
CA SER A 145 4.40 0.53 -12.75
C SER A 145 4.90 0.14 -14.14
N SER A 146 4.93 1.11 -15.05
CA SER A 146 5.57 1.04 -16.36
C SER A 146 7.01 1.57 -16.33
N ALA A 147 7.58 1.81 -15.16
CA ALA A 147 8.91 2.41 -15.01
C ALA A 147 9.98 1.69 -15.83
N THR A 148 10.86 2.48 -16.45
CA THR A 148 12.11 1.98 -17.00
C THR A 148 13.09 1.63 -15.88
N TYR A 149 14.17 0.93 -16.23
CA TYR A 149 15.26 0.64 -15.31
C TYR A 149 15.83 1.92 -14.67
N GLU A 150 16.06 2.96 -15.48
CA GLU A 150 16.58 4.25 -15.02
C GLU A 150 15.61 4.95 -14.06
N GLN A 151 14.31 4.91 -14.34
CA GLN A 151 13.28 5.47 -13.44
C GLN A 151 13.21 4.70 -12.12
N ALA A 152 13.34 3.36 -12.17
CA ALA A 152 13.41 2.54 -10.97
C ALA A 152 14.63 2.88 -10.10
N LEU A 153 15.83 3.00 -10.71
CA LEU A 153 17.04 3.44 -10.00
C LEU A 153 16.88 4.83 -9.38
N MET A 154 16.19 5.75 -10.07
CA MET A 154 15.91 7.07 -9.52
C MET A 154 14.90 6.97 -8.35
N GLY A 155 13.92 6.09 -8.42
CA GLY A 155 13.03 5.79 -7.29
C GLY A 155 13.81 5.34 -6.05
N ILE A 156 14.72 4.38 -6.23
CA ILE A 156 15.61 3.89 -5.16
C ILE A 156 16.50 5.02 -4.61
N ALA A 157 17.12 5.81 -5.49
CA ALA A 157 17.98 6.93 -5.09
C ALA A 157 17.20 8.01 -4.28
N ASN A 158 15.89 8.08 -4.43
CA ASN A 158 15.03 9.02 -3.71
C ASN A 158 14.27 8.40 -2.52
N GLY A 159 14.56 7.13 -2.17
CA GLY A 159 14.10 6.52 -0.93
C GLY A 159 13.14 5.35 -1.07
N ALA A 160 12.80 4.92 -2.29
CA ALA A 160 12.09 3.65 -2.46
C ALA A 160 13.02 2.48 -2.06
N MET A 161 12.47 1.49 -1.34
CA MET A 161 13.28 0.41 -0.78
C MET A 161 12.63 -0.98 -0.90
N SER A 162 11.51 -1.07 -1.60
CA SER A 162 10.76 -2.32 -1.78
C SER A 162 10.13 -2.36 -3.16
N MET A 163 9.70 -3.55 -3.57
CA MET A 163 8.86 -3.78 -4.75
C MET A 163 7.66 -4.63 -4.36
N THR A 164 6.50 -4.28 -4.89
CA THR A 164 5.25 -5.00 -4.67
C THR A 164 5.08 -6.06 -5.75
N HIS A 165 4.68 -7.27 -5.36
CA HIS A 165 4.40 -8.46 -6.21
C HIS A 165 5.25 -8.53 -7.49
N VAL A 166 6.57 -8.58 -7.29
CA VAL A 166 7.60 -8.61 -8.35
C VAL A 166 7.21 -9.54 -9.51
N TYR A 167 7.42 -9.09 -10.74
CA TYR A 167 6.98 -9.68 -12.01
C TYR A 167 5.49 -9.53 -12.33
N ASN A 168 4.65 -9.04 -11.43
CA ASN A 168 3.23 -8.84 -11.65
C ASN A 168 2.87 -7.36 -11.61
N GLY A 169 2.01 -6.91 -12.54
CA GLY A 169 1.63 -5.50 -12.61
C GLY A 169 2.82 -4.57 -12.87
N MET A 170 3.76 -4.97 -13.70
CA MET A 170 4.93 -4.15 -14.07
C MET A 170 5.47 -4.55 -15.44
N THR A 171 6.31 -3.67 -16.01
CA THR A 171 7.00 -3.95 -17.28
C THR A 171 7.73 -5.30 -17.21
N PRO A 172 7.47 -6.22 -18.15
CA PRO A 172 8.15 -7.51 -18.19
C PRO A 172 9.67 -7.35 -18.34
N TYR A 173 10.42 -8.24 -17.69
CA TYR A 173 11.88 -8.26 -17.86
C TYR A 173 12.28 -8.57 -19.30
N HIS A 174 13.13 -7.75 -19.85
CA HIS A 174 13.75 -7.98 -21.15
C HIS A 174 15.22 -7.53 -21.08
N HIS A 175 16.15 -8.34 -21.63
CA HIS A 175 17.60 -8.11 -21.53
C HIS A 175 18.09 -6.75 -22.05
N ARG A 176 17.31 -6.05 -22.90
CA ARG A 176 17.61 -4.70 -23.41
C ARG A 176 16.74 -3.60 -22.80
N LYS A 177 15.68 -3.99 -22.09
CA LYS A 177 14.72 -3.09 -21.42
C LYS A 177 14.29 -3.77 -20.12
N PRO A 178 15.17 -3.82 -19.12
CA PRO A 178 14.92 -4.65 -17.94
C PRO A 178 13.77 -4.16 -17.05
N GLY A 179 13.28 -2.94 -17.28
CA GLY A 179 12.15 -2.39 -16.57
C GLY A 179 12.40 -2.27 -15.06
N LEU A 180 11.31 -2.36 -14.29
CA LEU A 180 11.37 -2.25 -12.84
C LEU A 180 12.16 -3.41 -12.18
N VAL A 181 12.17 -4.58 -12.82
CA VAL A 181 12.75 -5.83 -12.26
C VAL A 181 14.26 -5.94 -12.47
N GLY A 182 14.83 -5.22 -13.41
CA GLY A 182 16.19 -5.38 -13.94
C GLY A 182 17.39 -4.93 -13.10
#